data_39957694d99b57276a0784d3c0850160
#
_entry.id   39957694d99b57276a0784d3c0850160
#
_cell.length_a   1.000
_cell.length_b   1.000
_cell.length_c   1.000
_cell.angle_alpha   90.00
_cell.angle_beta   90.00
_cell.angle_gamma   90.00
#
_symmetry.space_group_name_H-M   'P 1'
#
loop_
_entity.id
_entity.type
_entity.pdbx_description
1 polymer ?
#
loop_
_entity_poly.entity_id
_entity_poly.type
_entity_poly.pdbx_seq_one_letter_code
_entity_poly.pdbx_strand_id
1 'polypeptide(L)'
;MRLRHVYLAFCVIGSLLPYWKLLPWVIDHGLNLSLLCQELFATRIGAFFGLDVVVSAIVLFLFIATEGRRIALPLLWLPAIGTLLVGVSLGLPLFLFLRQRKLDASAAALT
;
A
#
# COMPACT_ATOMS: atom_id res chain seq x y z
N MET A 1 -3.11 -23.32 -0.83
CA MET A 1 -2.40 -22.02 -0.86
C MET A 1 -2.61 -21.31 0.46
N ARG A 2 -1.55 -20.82 1.06
CA ARG A 2 -1.66 -20.06 2.31
C ARG A 2 -2.12 -18.64 2.02
N LEU A 3 -2.87 -18.06 2.96
CA LEU A 3 -3.38 -16.71 2.83
C LEU A 3 -2.26 -15.68 2.59
N ARG A 4 -1.10 -15.87 3.25
CA ARG A 4 0.04 -14.96 3.06
C ARG A 4 0.53 -14.93 1.61
N HIS A 5 0.41 -16.02 0.87
CA HIS A 5 0.80 -16.07 -0.52
C HIS A 5 -0.17 -15.28 -1.40
N VAL A 6 -1.45 -15.26 -1.04
CA VAL A 6 -2.45 -14.40 -1.70
C VAL A 6 -2.09 -12.93 -1.49
N TYR A 7 -1.74 -12.54 -0.26
CA TYR A 7 -1.34 -11.17 0.03
C TYR A 7 -0.07 -10.80 -0.73
N LEU A 8 0.89 -11.73 -0.83
CA LEU A 8 2.12 -11.49 -1.59
C LEU A 8 1.82 -11.26 -3.09
N ALA A 9 0.91 -12.06 -3.66
CA ALA A 9 0.47 -11.88 -5.03
C ALA A 9 -0.12 -10.49 -5.25
N PHE A 10 -0.93 -10.01 -4.31
CA PHE A 10 -1.50 -8.66 -4.38
C PHE A 10 -0.44 -7.56 -4.20
N CYS A 11 0.64 -7.82 -3.47
CA CYS A 11 1.77 -6.89 -3.43
C CYS A 11 2.36 -6.67 -4.81
N VAL A 12 2.56 -7.75 -5.56
CA VAL A 12 3.10 -7.67 -6.92
C VAL A 12 2.13 -6.95 -7.85
N ILE A 13 0.87 -7.38 -7.86
CA ILE A 13 -0.16 -6.77 -8.71
C ILE A 13 -0.39 -5.31 -8.33
N GLY A 14 -0.47 -5.02 -7.03
CA GLY A 14 -0.71 -3.68 -6.52
C GLY A 14 0.45 -2.71 -6.76
N SER A 15 1.64 -3.23 -7.08
CA SER A 15 2.77 -2.40 -7.49
C SER A 15 2.80 -2.22 -9.00
N LEU A 16 2.61 -3.30 -9.75
CA LEU A 16 2.77 -3.29 -11.21
C LEU A 16 1.66 -2.51 -11.92
N LEU A 17 0.41 -2.69 -11.50
CA LEU A 17 -0.72 -2.06 -12.16
C LEU A 17 -0.70 -0.52 -12.06
N PRO A 18 -0.51 0.08 -10.88
CA PRO A 18 -0.42 1.54 -10.80
C PRO A 18 0.76 2.11 -11.58
N TYR A 19 1.92 1.47 -11.49
CA TYR A 19 3.11 1.97 -12.20
C TYR A 19 3.03 1.78 -13.71
N TRP A 20 2.27 0.81 -14.18
CA TRP A 20 2.04 0.64 -15.60
C TRP A 20 1.45 1.92 -16.22
N LYS A 21 0.60 2.63 -15.47
CA LYS A 21 0.01 3.89 -15.94
C LYS A 21 0.83 5.11 -15.53
N LEU A 22 1.45 5.06 -14.37
CA LEU A 22 2.21 6.20 -13.86
C LEU A 22 3.57 6.36 -14.54
N LEU A 23 4.27 5.25 -14.80
CA LEU A 23 5.63 5.30 -15.31
C LEU A 23 5.76 6.03 -16.66
N PRO A 24 4.89 5.79 -17.66
CA PRO A 24 4.94 6.60 -18.89
C PRO A 24 4.75 8.10 -18.62
N TRP A 25 3.88 8.46 -17.70
CA TRP A 25 3.66 9.86 -17.32
C TRP A 25 4.94 10.46 -16.71
N VAL A 26 5.59 9.71 -15.82
CA VAL A 26 6.83 10.17 -15.18
C VAL A 26 7.96 10.30 -16.21
N ILE A 27 8.04 9.39 -17.17
CA ILE A 27 9.03 9.48 -18.25
C ILE A 27 8.81 10.76 -19.07
N ASP A 28 7.57 11.11 -19.37
CA ASP A 28 7.23 12.28 -20.19
C ASP A 28 7.37 13.61 -19.43
N HIS A 29 7.04 13.63 -18.15
CA HIS A 29 6.93 14.86 -17.35
C HIS A 29 7.96 14.97 -16.22
N GLY A 30 8.74 13.91 -15.98
CA GLY A 30 9.61 13.83 -14.82
C GLY A 30 8.82 13.65 -13.53
N LEU A 31 9.50 13.69 -12.41
CA LEU A 31 8.87 13.57 -11.09
C LEU A 31 8.41 14.93 -10.62
N ASN A 32 7.33 15.42 -11.22
CA ASN A 32 6.72 16.70 -10.89
C ASN A 32 5.46 16.47 -10.07
N LEU A 33 5.60 16.47 -8.75
CA LEU A 33 4.49 16.20 -7.83
C LEU A 33 3.41 17.28 -7.89
N SER A 34 3.83 18.54 -8.13
CA SER A 34 2.88 19.64 -8.26
C SER A 34 1.96 19.43 -9.47
N LEU A 35 2.55 19.06 -10.62
CA LEU A 35 1.78 18.79 -11.84
C LEU A 35 0.91 17.53 -11.66
N LEU A 36 1.42 16.51 -11.01
CA LEU A 36 0.68 15.29 -10.72
C LEU A 36 -0.59 15.60 -9.92
N CYS A 37 -0.46 16.39 -8.86
CA CYS A 37 -1.60 16.81 -8.07
C CYS A 37 -2.57 17.66 -8.86
N GLN A 38 -2.06 18.58 -9.69
CA GLN A 38 -2.91 19.41 -10.54
C GLN A 38 -3.74 18.59 -11.52
N GLU A 39 -3.10 17.61 -12.16
CA GLU A 39 -3.81 16.74 -13.10
C GLU A 39 -4.80 15.81 -12.39
N LEU A 40 -4.44 15.30 -11.21
CA LEU A 40 -5.33 14.43 -10.44
C LEU A 40 -6.62 15.18 -10.05
N PHE A 41 -6.50 16.43 -9.63
CA PHE A 41 -7.64 17.21 -9.17
C PHE A 41 -8.23 18.11 -10.27
N ALA A 42 -7.82 17.93 -11.52
CA ALA A 42 -8.33 18.72 -12.66
C ALA A 42 -9.78 18.40 -12.98
N THR A 43 -10.28 17.19 -12.67
CA THR A 43 -11.66 16.79 -12.91
C THR A 43 -12.32 16.40 -11.60
N ARG A 44 -13.68 16.42 -11.59
CA ARG A 44 -14.44 16.01 -10.40
C ARG A 44 -14.20 14.52 -10.08
N ILE A 45 -14.14 13.68 -11.10
CA ILE A 45 -13.91 12.24 -10.91
C ILE A 45 -12.49 11.99 -10.44
N GLY A 46 -11.50 12.68 -11.01
CA GLY A 46 -10.12 12.59 -10.53
C GLY A 46 -9.98 13.02 -9.08
N ALA A 47 -10.64 14.12 -8.70
CA ALA A 47 -10.63 14.60 -7.32
C ALA A 47 -11.30 13.61 -6.38
N PHE A 48 -12.38 12.96 -6.81
CA PHE A 48 -13.03 11.91 -6.03
C PHE A 48 -12.05 10.76 -5.70
N PHE A 49 -11.36 10.26 -6.72
CA PHE A 49 -10.39 9.18 -6.51
C PHE A 49 -9.18 9.65 -5.70
N GLY A 50 -8.72 10.88 -5.92
CA GLY A 50 -7.61 11.44 -5.16
C GLY A 50 -7.91 11.55 -3.68
N LEU A 51 -9.10 12.05 -3.33
CA LEU A 51 -9.53 12.14 -1.94
C LEU A 51 -9.72 10.77 -1.30
N ASP A 52 -10.29 9.82 -2.06
CA ASP A 52 -10.43 8.44 -1.60
C ASP A 52 -9.07 7.84 -1.26
N VAL A 53 -8.08 8.03 -2.12
CA VAL A 53 -6.72 7.53 -1.87
C VAL A 53 -6.12 8.17 -0.62
N VAL A 54 -6.28 9.48 -0.43
CA VAL A 54 -5.74 10.17 0.75
C VAL A 54 -6.37 9.64 2.02
N VAL A 55 -7.69 9.53 2.06
CA VAL A 55 -8.40 9.02 3.25
C VAL A 55 -8.01 7.56 3.50
N SER A 56 -7.96 6.75 2.44
CA SER A 56 -7.57 5.34 2.56
C SER A 56 -6.16 5.19 3.10
N ALA A 57 -5.23 6.03 2.66
CA ALA A 57 -3.85 6.00 3.15
C ALA A 57 -3.78 6.36 4.63
N ILE A 58 -4.54 7.36 5.07
CA ILE A 58 -4.59 7.75 6.48
C ILE A 58 -5.12 6.59 7.34
N VAL A 59 -6.23 5.98 6.91
CA VAL A 59 -6.81 4.84 7.61
C VAL A 59 -5.82 3.67 7.65
N LEU A 60 -5.14 3.42 6.54
CA LEU A 60 -4.14 2.35 6.48
C LEU A 60 -2.97 2.60 7.44
N PHE A 61 -2.46 3.83 7.52
CA PHE A 61 -1.40 4.16 8.47
C PHE A 61 -1.84 3.92 9.90
N LEU A 62 -3.06 4.29 10.25
CA LEU A 62 -3.61 4.01 11.57
C LEU A 62 -3.71 2.51 11.82
N PHE A 63 -4.16 1.75 10.84
CA PHE A 63 -4.28 0.29 10.95
C PHE A 63 -2.90 -0.36 11.12
N ILE A 64 -1.91 0.07 10.33
CA ILE A 64 -0.54 -0.42 10.45
C ILE A 64 -0.01 -0.17 11.86
N ALA A 65 -0.20 1.05 12.38
CA ALA A 65 0.31 1.41 13.69
C ALA A 65 -0.40 0.64 14.81
N THR A 66 -1.72 0.57 14.78
CA THR A 66 -2.49 -0.06 15.86
C THR A 66 -2.39 -1.58 15.81
N GLU A 67 -2.68 -2.19 14.67
CA GLU A 67 -2.64 -3.65 14.53
C GLU A 67 -1.22 -4.18 14.61
N GLY A 68 -0.26 -3.48 14.01
CA GLY A 68 1.14 -3.87 14.05
C GLY A 68 1.70 -3.90 15.46
N ARG A 69 1.34 -2.91 16.28
CA ARG A 69 1.76 -2.88 17.68
C ARG A 69 1.05 -3.96 18.49
N ARG A 70 -0.22 -4.22 18.21
CA ARG A 70 -1.01 -5.23 18.93
C ARG A 70 -0.38 -6.61 18.80
N ILE A 71 0.12 -6.97 17.64
CA ILE A 71 0.72 -8.29 17.40
C ILE A 71 2.25 -8.26 17.47
N ALA A 72 2.83 -7.14 17.90
CA ALA A 72 4.29 -6.94 17.99
C ALA A 72 5.00 -7.25 16.66
N LEU A 73 4.43 -6.74 15.57
CA LEU A 73 4.96 -6.96 14.22
C LEU A 73 6.22 -6.10 14.03
N PRO A 74 7.36 -6.69 13.64
CA PRO A 74 8.53 -5.91 13.26
C PRO A 74 8.35 -5.31 11.86
N LEU A 75 9.22 -4.39 11.48
CA LEU A 75 9.26 -3.82 10.14
C LEU A 75 7.97 -3.06 9.77
N LEU A 76 7.34 -2.37 10.73
CA LEU A 76 6.15 -1.55 10.45
C LEU A 76 6.44 -0.44 9.44
N TRP A 77 7.69 0.01 9.37
CA TRP A 77 8.10 1.06 8.44
C TRP A 77 7.99 0.62 6.97
N LEU A 78 8.11 -0.69 6.71
CA LEU A 78 8.12 -1.20 5.33
C LEU A 78 6.76 -1.00 4.63
N PRO A 79 5.62 -1.42 5.19
CA PRO A 79 4.33 -1.10 4.56
C PRO A 79 4.02 0.39 4.56
N ALA A 80 4.48 1.14 5.55
CA ALA A 80 4.28 2.59 5.56
C ALA A 80 5.01 3.26 4.39
N ILE A 81 6.27 2.90 4.16
CA ILE A 81 7.02 3.41 3.00
C ILE A 81 6.41 2.91 1.70
N GLY A 82 5.97 1.65 1.63
CA GLY A 82 5.28 1.12 0.46
C GLY A 82 4.02 1.91 0.12
N THR A 83 3.26 2.32 1.13
CA THR A 83 2.09 3.17 0.93
C THR A 83 2.46 4.54 0.38
N LEU A 84 3.55 5.12 0.86
CA LEU A 84 4.03 6.42 0.38
C LEU A 84 4.54 6.37 -1.05
N LEU A 85 5.25 5.29 -1.42
CA LEU A 85 5.89 5.17 -2.74
C LEU A 85 4.94 4.69 -3.82
N VAL A 86 4.02 3.81 -3.50
CA VAL A 86 3.12 3.18 -4.48
C VAL A 86 1.67 3.56 -4.20
N GLY A 87 1.25 3.41 -2.94
CA GLY A 87 -0.12 3.68 -2.53
C GLY A 87 -0.68 2.52 -1.71
N VAL A 88 -1.97 2.63 -1.39
CA VAL A 88 -2.67 1.62 -0.59
C VAL A 88 -2.66 0.25 -1.28
N SER A 89 -2.60 0.24 -2.62
CA SER A 89 -2.59 -1.00 -3.41
C SER A 89 -1.38 -1.90 -3.12
N LEU A 90 -0.26 -1.32 -2.68
CA LEU A 90 0.88 -2.09 -2.18
C LEU A 90 0.92 -2.11 -0.66
N GLY A 91 0.69 -0.96 -0.01
CA GLY A 91 0.84 -0.83 1.43
C GLY A 91 -0.04 -1.80 2.20
N LEU A 92 -1.31 -1.92 1.84
CA LEU A 92 -2.23 -2.82 2.53
C LEU A 92 -1.88 -4.30 2.30
N PRO A 93 -1.69 -4.79 1.06
CA PRO A 93 -1.29 -6.20 0.87
C PRO A 93 0.04 -6.52 1.53
N LEU A 94 1.01 -5.60 1.50
CA LEU A 94 2.30 -5.81 2.12
C LEU A 94 2.16 -5.94 3.64
N PHE A 95 1.37 -5.06 4.26
CA PHE A 95 1.11 -5.15 5.69
C PHE A 95 0.38 -6.45 6.04
N LEU A 96 -0.62 -6.84 5.25
CA LEU A 96 -1.36 -8.08 5.48
C LEU A 96 -0.48 -9.31 5.29
N PHE A 97 0.46 -9.27 4.33
CA PHE A 97 1.42 -10.34 4.14
C PHE A 97 2.32 -10.51 5.37
N LEU A 98 2.89 -9.41 5.86
CA LEU A 98 3.75 -9.45 7.05
C LEU A 98 2.98 -9.86 8.29
N ARG A 99 1.76 -9.37 8.44
CA ARG A 99 0.87 -9.73 9.53
C ARG A 99 0.56 -11.23 9.51
N GLN A 100 0.18 -11.77 8.35
CA GLN A 100 -0.18 -13.17 8.21
C GLN A 100 1.04 -14.07 8.46
N ARG A 101 2.21 -13.67 7.99
CA ARG A 101 3.44 -14.39 8.24
C ARG A 101 3.75 -14.48 9.74
N LYS A 102 3.54 -13.39 10.46
CA LYS A 102 3.71 -13.35 11.92
C LYS A 102 2.71 -14.26 12.63
N LEU A 103 1.45 -14.22 12.22
CA LEU A 103 0.40 -15.05 12.82
C LEU A 103 0.65 -16.54 12.54
N ASP A 104 1.08 -16.88 11.32
CA ASP A 104 1.41 -18.26 10.96
C ASP A 104 2.58 -18.79 11.82
N ALA A 105 3.61 -17.97 12.02
CA ALA A 105 4.75 -18.35 12.84
C ALA A 105 4.34 -18.56 14.31
N SER A 106 3.48 -17.70 14.84
CA SER A 106 2.95 -17.82 16.20
C SER A 106 2.10 -19.08 16.37
N ALA A 107 1.26 -19.38 15.38
CA ALA A 107 0.46 -20.61 15.39
C ALA A 107 1.33 -21.85 15.35
N ALA A 108 2.37 -21.85 14.51
CA ALA A 108 3.32 -22.97 14.41
C ALA A 108 4.06 -23.18 15.72
N ALA A 109 4.39 -22.10 16.44
CA ALA A 109 5.09 -22.19 17.73
C ALA A 109 4.21 -22.80 18.83
N LEU A 110 2.88 -22.74 18.67
CA LEU A 110 1.92 -23.30 19.64
C LEU A 110 1.66 -24.79 19.40
N THR A 111 2.02 -25.31 18.24
CA THR A 111 1.86 -26.74 17.93
C THR A 111 3.15 -27.49 18.11
#